data_7c2574689454c43dbc215926c623b628
#
_entry.id   7c2574689454c43dbc215926c623b628
#
_cell.length_a   1.000
_cell.length_b   1.000
_cell.length_c   1.000
_cell.angle_alpha   90.00
_cell.angle_beta   90.00
_cell.angle_gamma   90.00
#
_symmetry.space_group_name_H-M   'P 1'
#
loop_
_entity.id
_entity.type
_entity.pdbx_description
1 polymer ?
#
loop_
_entity_poly.entity_id
_entity_poly.type
_entity_poly.pdbx_seq_one_letter_code
_entity_poly.pdbx_strand_id
1 'polypeptide(L)'
;AEKLQIDGILSYASDPGAPTAAYVAEKLGLPGNPYESVLTLQQKDRFRAFLKKHDLNVPESQTFKDAKCAKEFAESLLQNGHIIIKPVDSSGSKGVQKLESLKEFDEVFENALSFSVTKRVVIEEFIEKKSYQMDGDGFVWNGHLVFDCFGTQHNDLECNPHAPVGISFPYVGSKEIQQQAR
;
A
#
# COMPACT_ATOMS: atom_id res chain seq x y z
N ALA A 1 -2.83 -28.09 0.66
CA ALA A 1 -1.79 -28.13 -0.37
C ALA A 1 -1.13 -29.52 -0.42
N GLU A 2 -0.45 -29.97 0.65
CA GLU A 2 0.25 -31.28 0.69
C GLU A 2 -0.64 -32.48 0.27
N LYS A 3 -1.87 -32.58 0.82
CA LYS A 3 -2.81 -33.64 0.48
C LYS A 3 -3.25 -33.66 -1.00
N LEU A 4 -3.16 -32.52 -1.66
CA LEU A 4 -3.58 -32.36 -3.06
C LEU A 4 -2.41 -32.49 -4.04
N GLN A 5 -1.17 -32.61 -3.55
CA GLN A 5 0.05 -32.73 -4.37
C GLN A 5 0.11 -31.69 -5.50
N ILE A 6 -0.14 -30.42 -5.14
CA ILE A 6 -0.18 -29.31 -6.12
C ILE A 6 1.23 -28.98 -6.62
N ASP A 7 1.34 -28.58 -7.88
CA ASP A 7 2.58 -28.19 -8.55
C ASP A 7 2.84 -26.65 -8.44
N GLY A 8 1.85 -25.90 -7.99
CA GLY A 8 1.95 -24.46 -7.82
C GLY A 8 0.76 -23.89 -7.07
N ILE A 9 0.93 -22.67 -6.56
CA ILE A 9 -0.12 -21.89 -5.90
C ILE A 9 0.08 -20.40 -6.23
N LEU A 10 -1.02 -19.73 -6.54
CA LEU A 10 -1.01 -18.29 -6.79
C LEU A 10 -2.22 -17.63 -6.15
N SER A 11 -2.10 -16.35 -5.88
CA SER A 11 -3.22 -15.47 -5.54
C SER A 11 -3.48 -14.55 -6.71
N TYR A 12 -4.68 -14.62 -7.29
CA TYR A 12 -5.08 -13.75 -8.39
C TYR A 12 -6.03 -12.66 -7.89
N ALA A 13 -5.69 -11.40 -8.18
CA ALA A 13 -6.50 -10.23 -7.83
C ALA A 13 -6.94 -10.19 -6.33
N SER A 14 -6.11 -10.71 -5.43
CA SER A 14 -6.43 -10.78 -4.00
C SER A 14 -5.20 -10.48 -3.13
N ASP A 15 -5.05 -9.23 -2.72
CA ASP A 15 -3.98 -8.82 -1.80
C ASP A 15 -3.96 -9.65 -0.51
N PRO A 16 -5.11 -9.93 0.16
CA PRO A 16 -5.10 -10.73 1.37
C PRO A 16 -4.65 -12.18 1.16
N GLY A 17 -4.81 -12.71 -0.05
CA GLY A 17 -4.41 -14.08 -0.40
C GLY A 17 -2.93 -14.22 -0.73
N ALA A 18 -2.28 -13.15 -1.18
CA ALA A 18 -0.90 -13.19 -1.67
C ALA A 18 0.12 -13.69 -0.63
N PRO A 19 0.12 -13.26 0.66
CA PRO A 19 1.03 -13.78 1.66
C PRO A 19 0.84 -15.26 1.94
N THR A 20 -0.41 -15.73 1.97
CA THR A 20 -0.71 -17.15 2.20
C THR A 20 -0.20 -18.01 1.03
N ALA A 21 -0.41 -17.56 -0.21
CA ALA A 21 0.10 -18.26 -1.39
C ALA A 21 1.64 -18.32 -1.38
N ALA A 22 2.31 -17.21 -1.11
CA ALA A 22 3.76 -17.14 -1.03
C ALA A 22 4.32 -18.04 0.09
N TYR A 23 3.72 -17.99 1.28
CA TYR A 23 4.12 -18.84 2.41
C TYR A 23 4.00 -20.34 2.08
N VAL A 24 2.88 -20.74 1.48
CA VAL A 24 2.65 -22.15 1.11
C VAL A 24 3.62 -22.58 0.01
N ALA A 25 3.86 -21.76 -1.00
CA ALA A 25 4.84 -22.04 -2.05
C ALA A 25 6.24 -22.25 -1.46
N GLU A 26 6.69 -21.34 -0.61
CA GLU A 26 8.01 -21.43 0.04
C GLU A 26 8.15 -22.67 0.92
N LYS A 27 7.14 -23.00 1.73
CA LYS A 27 7.14 -24.19 2.60
C LYS A 27 7.16 -25.51 1.85
N LEU A 28 6.58 -25.56 0.66
CA LEU A 28 6.52 -26.76 -0.17
C LEU A 28 7.60 -26.81 -1.26
N GLY A 29 8.50 -25.81 -1.31
CA GLY A 29 9.52 -25.73 -2.37
C GLY A 29 8.95 -25.54 -3.76
N LEU A 30 7.74 -24.96 -3.87
CA LEU A 30 7.07 -24.66 -5.14
C LEU A 30 7.57 -23.33 -5.71
N PRO A 31 7.50 -23.13 -7.05
CA PRO A 31 7.78 -21.84 -7.65
C PRO A 31 6.85 -20.75 -7.08
N GLY A 32 7.43 -19.59 -6.75
CA GLY A 32 6.66 -18.46 -6.20
C GLY A 32 7.56 -17.31 -5.79
N ASN A 33 6.93 -16.20 -5.40
CA ASN A 33 7.64 -15.07 -4.82
C ASN A 33 8.07 -15.40 -3.39
N PRO A 34 9.26 -14.92 -2.94
CA PRO A 34 9.68 -15.07 -1.55
C PRO A 34 8.64 -14.45 -0.60
N TYR A 35 8.29 -15.18 0.47
CA TYR A 35 7.26 -14.74 1.43
C TYR A 35 7.55 -13.36 2.03
N GLU A 36 8.81 -13.11 2.43
CA GLU A 36 9.22 -11.81 2.98
C GLU A 36 9.09 -10.65 1.97
N SER A 37 9.32 -10.90 0.69
CA SER A 37 9.12 -9.90 -0.36
C SER A 37 7.64 -9.52 -0.48
N VAL A 38 6.74 -10.51 -0.46
CA VAL A 38 5.29 -10.29 -0.51
C VAL A 38 4.82 -9.51 0.72
N LEU A 39 5.29 -9.86 1.92
CA LEU A 39 4.96 -9.11 3.14
C LEU A 39 5.47 -7.68 3.09
N THR A 40 6.68 -7.47 2.56
CA THR A 40 7.27 -6.14 2.42
C THR A 40 6.43 -5.25 1.52
N LEU A 41 5.94 -5.77 0.41
CA LEU A 41 5.10 -5.01 -0.53
C LEU A 41 3.68 -4.79 0.01
N GLN A 42 3.12 -5.74 0.76
CA GLN A 42 1.76 -5.66 1.26
C GLN A 42 1.62 -4.79 2.51
N GLN A 43 2.57 -4.86 3.45
CA GLN A 43 2.51 -4.12 4.70
C GLN A 43 3.12 -2.73 4.54
N LYS A 44 2.29 -1.69 4.71
CA LYS A 44 2.69 -0.30 4.44
C LYS A 44 3.92 0.13 5.23
N ASP A 45 4.04 -0.25 6.50
CA ASP A 45 5.20 0.05 7.34
C ASP A 45 6.48 -0.61 6.83
N ARG A 46 6.41 -1.88 6.44
CA ARG A 46 7.55 -2.59 5.85
C ARG A 46 7.95 -1.98 4.52
N PHE A 47 6.98 -1.63 3.69
CA PHE A 47 7.23 -0.99 2.40
C PHE A 47 7.87 0.40 2.57
N ARG A 48 7.40 1.22 3.52
CA ARG A 48 8.03 2.52 3.83
C ARG A 48 9.47 2.34 4.32
N ALA A 49 9.73 1.37 5.20
CA ALA A 49 11.08 1.05 5.67
C ALA A 49 11.99 0.57 4.53
N PHE A 50 11.46 -0.23 3.60
CA PHE A 50 12.19 -0.68 2.42
C PHE A 50 12.58 0.50 1.52
N LEU A 51 11.64 1.37 1.17
CA LEU A 51 11.90 2.56 0.35
C LEU A 51 12.98 3.45 0.98
N LYS A 52 12.86 3.72 2.28
CA LYS A 52 13.83 4.52 3.02
C LYS A 52 15.23 3.90 3.02
N LYS A 53 15.31 2.58 3.18
CA LYS A 53 16.59 1.84 3.15
C LYS A 53 17.30 1.92 1.79
N HIS A 54 16.54 2.12 0.72
CA HIS A 54 17.05 2.21 -0.66
C HIS A 54 17.11 3.65 -1.19
N ASP A 55 17.06 4.65 -0.30
CA ASP A 55 17.13 6.08 -0.64
C ASP A 55 16.06 6.52 -1.67
N LEU A 56 14.91 5.84 -1.67
CA LEU A 56 13.75 6.21 -2.47
C LEU A 56 12.87 7.19 -1.70
N ASN A 57 12.20 8.08 -2.43
CA ASN A 57 11.27 9.03 -1.83
C ASN A 57 10.14 8.31 -1.10
N VAL A 58 9.92 8.70 0.14
CA VAL A 58 8.91 8.12 1.02
C VAL A 58 8.28 9.21 1.87
N PRO A 59 6.96 9.20 2.10
CA PRO A 59 6.33 10.14 3.02
C PRO A 59 6.86 9.95 4.44
N GLU A 60 6.94 11.03 5.20
CA GLU A 60 7.17 10.91 6.63
C GLU A 60 6.06 10.09 7.26
N SER A 61 6.42 9.02 7.97
CA SER A 61 5.45 8.05 8.44
C SER A 61 5.91 7.32 9.70
N GLN A 62 4.97 6.97 10.55
CA GLN A 62 5.21 6.14 11.72
C GLN A 62 4.01 5.22 12.00
N THR A 63 4.29 4.06 12.62
CA THR A 63 3.28 3.03 12.90
C THR A 63 3.00 2.92 14.39
N PHE A 64 1.72 2.78 14.73
CA PHE A 64 1.22 2.74 16.10
C PHE A 64 0.23 1.61 16.32
N LYS A 65 0.07 1.21 17.60
CA LYS A 65 -0.92 0.23 18.05
C LYS A 65 -2.03 0.84 18.88
N ASP A 66 -1.82 2.05 19.36
CA ASP A 66 -2.80 2.80 20.17
C ASP A 66 -2.80 4.29 19.79
N ALA A 67 -3.97 4.93 19.96
CA ALA A 67 -4.19 6.32 19.59
C ALA A 67 -3.40 7.31 20.44
N LYS A 68 -3.16 6.99 21.72
CA LYS A 68 -2.48 7.92 22.65
C LYS A 68 -1.04 8.16 22.23
N CYS A 69 -0.29 7.09 21.93
CA CYS A 69 1.10 7.20 21.45
C CYS A 69 1.18 7.83 20.06
N ALA A 70 0.11 7.69 19.26
CA ALA A 70 0.06 8.20 17.89
C ALA A 70 -0.20 9.71 17.80
N LYS A 71 -0.85 10.29 18.81
CA LYS A 71 -1.39 11.65 18.75
C LYS A 71 -0.32 12.73 18.65
N GLU A 72 0.78 12.60 19.39
CA GLU A 72 1.91 13.54 19.33
C GLU A 72 2.55 13.56 17.93
N PHE A 73 2.74 12.41 17.33
CA PHE A 73 3.28 12.31 15.97
C PHE A 73 2.31 12.92 14.94
N ALA A 74 1.01 12.61 15.05
CA ALA A 74 -0.01 13.20 14.19
C ALA A 74 -0.05 14.72 14.30
N GLU A 75 0.05 15.27 15.52
CA GLU A 75 0.10 16.71 15.78
C GLU A 75 1.32 17.35 15.12
N SER A 76 2.50 16.72 15.21
CA SER A 76 3.72 17.22 14.59
C SER A 76 3.61 17.30 13.06
N LEU A 77 3.02 16.30 12.43
CA LEU A 77 2.82 16.30 10.98
C LEU A 77 1.79 17.33 10.52
N LEU A 78 0.72 17.53 11.29
CA LEU A 78 -0.33 18.51 11.00
C LEU A 78 0.16 19.95 10.99
N GLN A 79 1.31 20.25 11.63
CA GLN A 79 1.95 21.57 11.53
C GLN A 79 2.46 21.88 10.13
N ASN A 80 2.76 20.85 9.34
CA ASN A 80 3.36 20.97 8.00
C ASN A 80 2.33 20.72 6.87
N GLY A 81 1.14 20.23 7.21
CA GLY A 81 0.10 19.92 6.22
C GLY A 81 -0.92 18.93 6.74
N HIS A 82 -1.60 18.26 5.82
CA HIS A 82 -2.58 17.24 6.16
C HIS A 82 -1.88 15.90 6.43
N ILE A 83 -2.58 15.02 7.17
CA ILE A 83 -2.13 13.65 7.41
C ILE A 83 -3.11 12.64 6.81
N ILE A 84 -2.63 11.42 6.61
CA ILE A 84 -3.48 10.28 6.24
C ILE A 84 -3.24 9.13 7.20
N ILE A 85 -4.32 8.54 7.67
CA ILE A 85 -4.35 7.41 8.60
C ILE A 85 -4.81 6.18 7.86
N LYS A 86 -4.05 5.07 7.99
CA LYS A 86 -4.30 3.84 7.23
C LYS A 86 -4.05 2.60 8.09
N PRO A 87 -4.83 1.53 7.94
CA PRO A 87 -4.41 0.21 8.42
C PRO A 87 -3.13 -0.23 7.70
N VAL A 88 -2.20 -0.84 8.43
CA VAL A 88 -0.92 -1.31 7.83
C VAL A 88 -1.15 -2.33 6.72
N ASP A 89 -2.11 -3.23 6.88
CA ASP A 89 -2.28 -4.47 6.11
C ASP A 89 -3.70 -4.64 5.51
N SER A 90 -4.44 -3.55 5.32
CA SER A 90 -5.73 -3.54 4.62
C SER A 90 -5.57 -3.11 3.15
N SER A 91 -6.47 -3.56 2.29
CA SER A 91 -6.58 -3.19 0.88
C SER A 91 -7.95 -2.57 0.56
N GLY A 92 -8.09 -2.00 -0.66
CA GLY A 92 -9.33 -1.38 -1.11
C GLY A 92 -9.72 -0.13 -0.33
N SER A 93 -8.75 0.61 0.18
CA SER A 93 -8.92 1.86 0.94
C SER A 93 -9.80 1.75 2.19
N LYS A 94 -10.05 0.54 2.69
CA LYS A 94 -10.82 0.32 3.93
C LYS A 94 -10.05 0.87 5.12
N GLY A 95 -10.71 1.72 5.92
CA GLY A 95 -10.11 2.36 7.09
C GLY A 95 -9.07 3.43 6.74
N VAL A 96 -9.03 3.92 5.50
CA VAL A 96 -8.12 4.99 5.07
C VAL A 96 -8.85 6.33 5.15
N GLN A 97 -8.29 7.28 5.87
CA GLN A 97 -8.89 8.61 5.99
C GLN A 97 -7.82 9.70 6.10
N LYS A 98 -8.05 10.80 5.35
CA LYS A 98 -7.29 12.05 5.46
C LYS A 98 -7.84 12.86 6.63
N LEU A 99 -6.95 13.49 7.40
CA LEU A 99 -7.31 14.43 8.47
C LEU A 99 -6.60 15.77 8.26
N GLU A 100 -7.35 16.83 8.55
CA GLU A 100 -6.88 18.23 8.54
C GLU A 100 -6.72 18.78 9.97
N SER A 101 -7.19 18.04 10.97
CA SER A 101 -7.08 18.39 12.39
C SER A 101 -7.20 17.15 13.27
N LEU A 102 -6.88 17.30 14.57
CA LEU A 102 -7.04 16.22 15.55
C LEU A 102 -8.46 16.01 16.04
N LYS A 103 -9.45 16.76 15.55
CA LYS A 103 -10.83 16.73 16.08
C LYS A 103 -11.45 15.32 16.03
N GLU A 104 -11.25 14.60 14.95
CA GLU A 104 -11.80 13.26 14.71
C GLU A 104 -10.73 12.16 14.83
N PHE A 105 -9.54 12.51 15.34
CA PHE A 105 -8.38 11.63 15.33
C PHE A 105 -8.63 10.28 16.00
N ASP A 106 -9.21 10.28 17.21
CA ASP A 106 -9.39 9.04 17.97
C ASP A 106 -10.37 8.11 17.27
N GLU A 107 -11.47 8.63 16.71
CA GLU A 107 -12.45 7.85 15.94
C GLU A 107 -11.83 7.27 14.68
N VAL A 108 -11.10 8.08 13.90
CA VAL A 108 -10.46 7.67 12.67
C VAL A 108 -9.36 6.63 12.92
N PHE A 109 -8.58 6.81 14.01
CA PHE A 109 -7.55 5.85 14.40
C PHE A 109 -8.14 4.49 14.75
N GLU A 110 -9.19 4.46 15.59
CA GLU A 110 -9.88 3.22 15.98
C GLU A 110 -10.56 2.54 14.78
N ASN A 111 -11.16 3.32 13.89
CA ASN A 111 -11.68 2.80 12.62
C ASN A 111 -10.58 2.14 11.79
N ALA A 112 -9.45 2.79 11.58
CA ALA A 112 -8.31 2.21 10.86
C ALA A 112 -7.79 0.94 11.55
N LEU A 113 -7.68 0.96 12.88
CA LEU A 113 -7.22 -0.19 13.67
C LEU A 113 -8.18 -1.39 13.53
N SER A 114 -9.48 -1.14 13.40
CA SER A 114 -10.50 -2.18 13.22
C SER A 114 -10.30 -2.99 11.94
N PHE A 115 -9.83 -2.33 10.86
CA PHE A 115 -9.53 -2.95 9.56
C PHE A 115 -8.14 -3.58 9.47
N SER A 116 -7.27 -3.39 10.47
CA SER A 116 -5.94 -4.01 10.48
C SER A 116 -5.99 -5.40 11.12
N VAL A 117 -5.52 -6.41 10.39
CA VAL A 117 -5.35 -7.79 10.88
C VAL A 117 -4.28 -7.84 11.98
N THR A 118 -3.17 -7.14 11.77
CA THR A 118 -2.04 -7.10 12.72
C THR A 118 -2.21 -6.04 13.82
N LYS A 119 -3.37 -5.37 13.87
CA LYS A 119 -3.68 -4.31 14.84
C LYS A 119 -2.60 -3.23 14.88
N ARG A 120 -2.29 -2.70 13.71
CA ARG A 120 -1.34 -1.60 13.51
C ARG A 120 -1.88 -0.59 12.51
N VAL A 121 -1.66 0.68 12.82
CA VAL A 121 -2.07 1.81 12.00
C VAL A 121 -0.83 2.61 11.62
N VAL A 122 -0.69 2.97 10.37
CA VAL A 122 0.32 3.92 9.90
C VAL A 122 -0.29 5.30 9.75
N ILE A 123 0.39 6.29 10.27
CA ILE A 123 0.10 7.72 10.07
C ILE A 123 1.20 8.27 9.17
N GLU A 124 0.80 8.98 8.13
CA GLU A 124 1.71 9.53 7.13
C GLU A 124 1.36 10.99 6.82
N GLU A 125 2.35 11.77 6.41
CA GLU A 125 2.06 13.03 5.71
C GLU A 125 1.21 12.77 4.47
N PHE A 126 0.23 13.60 4.22
CA PHE A 126 -0.61 13.47 3.03
C PHE A 126 0.02 14.18 1.84
N ILE A 127 0.39 13.42 0.83
CA ILE A 127 0.97 13.95 -0.40
C ILE A 127 -0.15 14.39 -1.34
N GLU A 128 -0.26 15.70 -1.58
CA GLU A 128 -1.24 16.25 -2.50
C GLU A 128 -0.93 15.90 -3.96
N LYS A 129 -1.94 15.46 -4.68
CA LYS A 129 -1.82 15.17 -6.10
C LYS A 129 -1.69 16.46 -6.92
N LYS A 130 -0.70 16.56 -7.77
CA LYS A 130 -0.55 17.69 -8.73
C LYS A 130 -1.29 17.44 -10.04
N SER A 131 -1.56 16.18 -10.37
CA SER A 131 -2.23 15.77 -11.60
C SER A 131 -2.87 14.40 -11.40
N TYR A 132 -3.18 13.71 -12.49
CA TYR A 132 -3.66 12.33 -12.43
C TYR A 132 -2.64 11.41 -11.76
N GLN A 133 -3.14 10.53 -10.91
CA GLN A 133 -2.32 9.47 -10.32
C GLN A 133 -1.96 8.46 -11.41
N MET A 134 -0.68 8.10 -11.45
CA MET A 134 -0.22 7.00 -12.29
C MET A 134 -0.51 5.69 -11.57
N ASP A 135 -1.10 4.78 -12.28
CA ASP A 135 -1.20 3.37 -11.92
C ASP A 135 -0.35 2.55 -12.87
N GLY A 136 0.13 1.39 -12.44
CA GLY A 136 0.98 0.57 -13.28
C GLY A 136 1.01 -0.87 -12.85
N ASP A 137 1.03 -1.74 -13.86
CA ASP A 137 1.27 -3.16 -13.70
C ASP A 137 2.60 -3.54 -14.30
N GLY A 138 3.27 -4.48 -13.65
CA GLY A 138 4.53 -5.03 -14.12
C GLY A 138 4.59 -6.54 -13.96
N PHE A 139 5.30 -7.21 -14.86
CA PHE A 139 5.56 -8.62 -14.76
C PHE A 139 7.06 -8.87 -14.63
N VAL A 140 7.44 -9.51 -13.54
CA VAL A 140 8.84 -9.85 -13.25
C VAL A 140 9.07 -11.34 -13.49
N TRP A 141 10.10 -11.67 -14.27
CA TRP A 141 10.53 -13.03 -14.55
C TRP A 141 12.03 -13.17 -14.28
N ASN A 142 12.40 -14.13 -13.43
CA ASN A 142 13.79 -14.36 -13.03
C ASN A 142 14.52 -13.09 -12.55
N GLY A 143 13.84 -12.25 -11.78
CA GLY A 143 14.41 -11.00 -11.24
C GLY A 143 14.48 -9.84 -12.24
N HIS A 144 13.96 -10.00 -13.46
CA HIS A 144 13.92 -8.96 -14.49
C HIS A 144 12.48 -8.51 -14.74
N LEU A 145 12.26 -7.19 -14.82
CA LEU A 145 11.01 -6.62 -15.29
C LEU A 145 10.90 -6.84 -16.79
N VAL A 146 10.07 -7.78 -17.22
CA VAL A 146 9.92 -8.19 -18.64
C VAL A 146 8.74 -7.52 -19.34
N PHE A 147 7.83 -6.94 -18.56
CA PHE A 147 6.69 -6.18 -19.06
C PHE A 147 6.31 -5.12 -18.03
N ASP A 148 5.97 -3.94 -18.50
CA ASP A 148 5.31 -2.89 -17.71
C ASP A 148 4.25 -2.16 -18.56
N CYS A 149 3.24 -1.64 -17.92
CA CYS A 149 2.30 -0.70 -18.49
C CYS A 149 1.87 0.32 -17.44
N PHE A 150 1.66 1.56 -17.90
CA PHE A 150 1.20 2.64 -17.03
C PHE A 150 -0.11 3.20 -17.53
N GLY A 151 -1.04 3.38 -16.61
CA GLY A 151 -2.36 3.92 -16.83
C GLY A 151 -2.64 5.14 -15.95
N THR A 152 -3.67 5.86 -16.31
CA THR A 152 -4.22 6.98 -15.57
C THR A 152 -5.31 6.47 -14.66
N GLN A 153 -5.12 6.61 -13.35
CA GLN A 153 -6.12 6.21 -12.35
C GLN A 153 -7.22 7.26 -12.24
N HIS A 154 -8.47 6.81 -12.22
CA HIS A 154 -9.66 7.61 -11.98
C HIS A 154 -10.24 7.28 -10.61
N ASN A 155 -10.65 8.30 -9.87
CA ASN A 155 -11.24 8.17 -8.54
C ASN A 155 -12.62 8.84 -8.53
N ASP A 156 -13.55 8.28 -7.80
CA ASP A 156 -14.81 8.93 -7.47
C ASP A 156 -14.65 9.76 -6.19
N LEU A 157 -14.59 11.07 -6.35
CA LEU A 157 -14.34 11.99 -5.24
C LEU A 157 -15.53 12.09 -4.27
N GLU A 158 -16.75 11.73 -4.72
CA GLU A 158 -17.96 11.81 -3.90
C GLU A 158 -18.13 10.54 -3.05
N CYS A 159 -17.77 9.38 -3.59
CA CYS A 159 -17.93 8.10 -2.89
C CYS A 159 -16.69 7.75 -2.03
N ASN A 160 -15.55 7.56 -2.67
CA ASN A 160 -14.29 7.27 -1.99
C ASN A 160 -13.09 7.82 -2.78
N PRO A 161 -12.56 9.00 -2.40
CA PRO A 161 -11.49 9.66 -3.14
C PRO A 161 -10.17 8.87 -3.14
N HIS A 162 -10.03 7.86 -2.29
CA HIS A 162 -8.82 7.05 -2.15
C HIS A 162 -8.89 5.70 -2.87
N ALA A 163 -10.07 5.32 -3.39
CA ALA A 163 -10.24 4.08 -4.15
C ALA A 163 -10.35 4.38 -5.64
N PRO A 164 -9.64 3.63 -6.52
CA PRO A 164 -9.83 3.75 -7.95
C PRO A 164 -11.19 3.19 -8.36
N VAL A 165 -11.85 3.87 -9.30
CA VAL A 165 -13.07 3.40 -9.97
C VAL A 165 -12.79 2.96 -11.41
N GLY A 166 -11.61 3.24 -11.92
CA GLY A 166 -11.19 2.83 -13.26
C GLY A 166 -9.77 3.28 -13.57
N ILE A 167 -9.20 2.67 -14.59
CA ILE A 167 -7.89 2.99 -15.14
C ILE A 167 -8.03 3.11 -16.66
N SER A 168 -7.48 4.17 -17.24
CA SER A 168 -7.38 4.32 -18.69
C SER A 168 -5.94 4.23 -19.16
N PHE A 169 -5.71 3.58 -20.28
CA PHE A 169 -4.39 3.41 -20.90
C PHE A 169 -4.32 4.13 -22.24
N PRO A 170 -3.15 4.67 -22.58
CA PRO A 170 -1.94 4.82 -21.78
C PRO A 170 -2.05 5.93 -20.72
N TYR A 171 -1.06 6.00 -19.82
CA TYR A 171 -0.93 7.12 -18.88
C TYR A 171 -0.77 8.45 -19.63
N VAL A 172 -1.59 9.46 -19.24
CA VAL A 172 -1.59 10.76 -19.91
C VAL A 172 -0.52 11.74 -19.43
N GLY A 173 0.26 11.39 -18.39
CA GLY A 173 1.35 12.21 -17.87
C GLY A 173 2.63 12.12 -18.69
N SER A 174 3.68 12.81 -18.23
CA SER A 174 4.93 12.91 -18.97
C SER A 174 5.69 11.59 -19.09
N LYS A 175 6.49 11.45 -20.15
CA LYS A 175 7.37 10.28 -20.33
C LYS A 175 8.47 10.21 -19.28
N GLU A 176 8.91 11.36 -18.77
CA GLU A 176 9.92 11.46 -17.72
C GLU A 176 9.43 10.81 -16.43
N ILE A 177 8.17 11.05 -16.04
CA ILE A 177 7.55 10.42 -14.85
C ILE A 177 7.47 8.90 -15.04
N GLN A 178 7.09 8.43 -16.24
CA GLN A 178 7.05 6.99 -16.54
C GLN A 178 8.43 6.34 -16.47
N GLN A 179 9.49 7.05 -16.94
CA GLN A 179 10.87 6.57 -16.84
C GLN A 179 11.38 6.49 -15.41
N GLN A 180 10.98 7.43 -14.53
CA GLN A 180 11.34 7.40 -13.11
C GLN A 180 10.64 6.27 -12.35
N ALA A 181 9.49 5.81 -12.82
CA ALA A 181 8.71 4.75 -12.19
C ALA A 181 9.19 3.34 -12.58
N ARG A 182 10.02 3.19 -13.61
CA ARG A 182 10.68 1.93 -14.04
C ARG A 182 11.94 1.66 -13.26
#